data_4eb033c06d8138eae81abff2b0be69f7
#
_entry.id   4eb033c06d8138eae81abff2b0be69f7
#
_cell.length_a   1.000
_cell.length_b   1.000
_cell.length_c   1.000
_cell.angle_alpha   90.00
_cell.angle_beta   90.00
_cell.angle_gamma   90.00
#
_symmetry.space_group_name_H-M   'P 1'
#
loop_
_entity.id
_entity.type
_entity.pdbx_description
1 polymer ?
#
loop_
_entity_poly.entity_id
_entity_poly.type
_entity_poly.pdbx_seq_one_letter_code
_entity_poly.pdbx_strand_id
1 'polypeptide(L)' 'LEVSQSQAVNAQYMRNADSAESAIALQEEALTRYTRLLQDVKTLAVNAGNGALSSRELKNIASELRGRYDELMGIANTTD' A
#
# COMPACT_ATOMS: atom_id res chain seq x y z
N LEU A 1 -31.48 30.57 -15.06
CA LEU A 1 -31.69 29.12 -14.89
C LEU A 1 -30.59 28.30 -15.56
N GLU A 2 -30.27 28.59 -16.82
CA GLU A 2 -29.19 27.89 -17.54
C GLU A 2 -27.82 28.08 -16.90
N VAL A 3 -27.54 29.32 -16.44
CA VAL A 3 -26.27 29.64 -15.77
C VAL A 3 -26.16 28.88 -14.45
N SER A 4 -27.25 28.82 -13.69
CA SER A 4 -27.27 28.06 -12.42
C SER A 4 -27.06 26.57 -12.62
N GLN A 5 -27.68 26.00 -13.67
CA GLN A 5 -27.50 24.59 -14.01
C GLN A 5 -26.05 24.29 -14.44
N SER A 6 -25.48 25.18 -15.29
CA SER A 6 -24.09 25.04 -15.72
C SER A 6 -23.13 25.10 -14.54
N GLN A 7 -23.37 26.03 -13.60
CA GLN A 7 -22.55 26.15 -12.40
C GLN A 7 -22.67 24.93 -11.52
N ALA A 8 -23.89 24.37 -11.36
CA ALA A 8 -24.09 23.14 -10.58
C ALA A 8 -23.40 21.95 -11.20
N VAL A 9 -23.46 21.80 -12.52
CA VAL A 9 -22.79 20.71 -13.25
C VAL A 9 -21.28 20.84 -13.13
N ASN A 10 -20.74 22.05 -13.31
CA ASN A 10 -19.32 22.29 -13.16
C ASN A 10 -18.83 21.98 -11.76
N ALA A 11 -19.59 22.36 -10.72
CA ALA A 11 -19.27 22.05 -9.34
C ALA A 11 -19.27 20.54 -9.10
N GLN A 12 -20.21 19.82 -9.72
CA GLN A 12 -20.26 18.36 -9.65
C GLN A 12 -19.02 17.72 -10.29
N TYR A 13 -18.64 18.20 -11.47
CA TYR A 13 -17.46 17.70 -12.16
C TYR A 13 -16.18 17.94 -11.34
N MET A 14 -16.07 19.11 -10.72
CA MET A 14 -14.93 19.44 -9.87
C MET A 14 -14.86 18.54 -8.65
N ARG A 15 -16.00 18.28 -8.00
CA ARG A 15 -16.04 17.34 -6.86
C ARG A 15 -15.66 15.92 -7.30
N ASN A 16 -16.15 15.50 -8.45
CA ASN A 16 -15.82 14.18 -9.00
C ASN A 16 -14.32 14.06 -9.32
N ALA A 17 -13.75 15.11 -9.89
CA ALA A 17 -12.31 15.15 -10.18
C ALA A 17 -11.48 15.10 -8.90
N ASP A 18 -11.87 15.85 -7.87
CA ASP A 18 -11.19 15.84 -6.58
C ASP A 18 -11.27 14.45 -5.92
N SER A 19 -12.44 13.81 -5.99
CA SER A 19 -12.62 12.45 -5.48
C SER A 19 -11.73 11.45 -6.22
N ALA A 20 -11.64 11.58 -7.55
CA ALA A 20 -10.79 10.73 -8.37
C ALA A 20 -9.31 10.92 -8.04
N GLU A 21 -8.88 12.17 -7.88
CA GLU A 21 -7.50 12.49 -7.49
C GLU A 21 -7.16 11.89 -6.12
N SER A 22 -8.07 12.02 -5.16
CA SER A 22 -7.89 11.44 -3.82
C SER A 22 -7.78 9.91 -3.89
N ALA A 23 -8.62 9.26 -4.69
CA ALA A 23 -8.58 7.81 -4.86
C ALA A 23 -7.27 7.36 -5.49
N ILE A 24 -6.78 8.08 -6.51
CA ILE A 24 -5.50 7.79 -7.16
C ILE A 24 -4.36 7.97 -6.18
N ALA A 25 -4.36 9.04 -5.39
CA ALA A 25 -3.32 9.30 -4.39
C ALA A 25 -3.25 8.18 -3.35
N LEU A 26 -4.40 7.67 -2.90
CA LEU A 26 -4.45 6.54 -1.97
C LEU A 26 -3.90 5.26 -2.60
N GLN A 27 -4.21 5.02 -3.87
CA GLN A 27 -3.67 3.87 -4.61
C GLN A 27 -2.16 3.96 -4.78
N GLU A 28 -1.65 5.14 -5.11
CA GLU A 28 -0.20 5.37 -5.24
C GLU A 28 0.51 5.14 -3.92
N GLU A 29 -0.06 5.62 -2.82
CA GLU A 29 0.48 5.39 -1.48
C GLU A 29 0.50 3.90 -1.15
N ALA A 30 -0.59 3.19 -1.42
CA ALA A 30 -0.69 1.75 -1.19
C ALA A 30 0.34 0.98 -2.01
N LEU A 31 0.53 1.34 -3.29
CA LEU A 31 1.53 0.73 -4.15
C LEU A 31 2.95 0.98 -3.65
N THR A 32 3.23 2.19 -3.19
CA THR A 32 4.54 2.53 -2.62
C THR A 32 4.82 1.69 -1.38
N ARG A 33 3.85 1.56 -0.48
CA ARG A 33 3.97 0.73 0.71
C ARG A 33 4.16 -0.74 0.34
N TYR A 34 3.39 -1.22 -0.62
CA TYR A 34 3.48 -2.61 -1.11
C TYR A 34 4.88 -2.90 -1.64
N THR A 35 5.41 -2.02 -2.49
CA THR A 35 6.76 -2.17 -3.07
C THR A 35 7.82 -2.19 -1.97
N ARG A 36 7.71 -1.30 -0.99
CA ARG A 36 8.64 -1.24 0.14
C ARG A 36 8.61 -2.52 0.96
N LEU A 37 7.40 -3.02 1.24
CA LEU A 37 7.24 -4.27 2.00
C LEU A 37 7.80 -5.47 1.24
N LEU A 38 7.63 -5.52 -0.07
CA LEU A 38 8.24 -6.57 -0.90
C LEU A 38 9.75 -6.54 -0.83
N GLN A 39 10.35 -5.35 -0.85
CA GLN A 39 11.80 -5.18 -0.71
C GLN A 39 12.26 -5.63 0.67
N ASP A 40 11.51 -5.29 1.72
CA ASP A 40 11.81 -5.73 3.08
C ASP A 40 11.75 -7.25 3.20
N VAL A 41 10.73 -7.88 2.64
CA VAL A 41 10.58 -9.34 2.62
C VAL A 41 11.75 -9.98 1.90
N LYS A 42 12.16 -9.44 0.76
CA LYS A 42 13.30 -9.92 0.00
C LYS A 42 14.60 -9.85 0.83
N THR A 43 14.82 -8.72 1.50
CA THR A 43 15.98 -8.51 2.36
C THR A 43 16.00 -9.53 3.50
N LEU A 44 14.86 -9.73 4.16
CA LEU A 44 14.74 -10.69 5.26
C LEU A 44 14.95 -12.11 4.77
N ALA A 45 14.46 -12.46 3.59
CA ALA A 45 14.65 -13.78 3.01
C ALA A 45 16.12 -14.05 2.69
N VAL A 46 16.83 -13.05 2.15
CA VAL A 46 18.27 -13.15 1.89
C VAL A 46 19.03 -13.34 3.19
N ASN A 47 18.68 -12.59 4.23
CA ASN A 47 19.31 -12.72 5.54
C ASN A 47 19.05 -14.11 6.15
N ALA A 48 17.84 -14.64 6.01
CA ALA A 48 17.49 -15.96 6.50
C ALA A 48 18.29 -17.07 5.81
N GLY A 49 18.72 -16.84 4.55
CA GLY A 49 19.57 -17.77 3.82
C GLY A 49 21.03 -17.75 4.21
N ASN A 50 21.41 -16.84 5.11
CA ASN A 50 22.79 -16.74 5.59
C ASN A 50 23.06 -17.83 6.64
N GLY A 51 23.94 -18.78 6.33
CA GLY A 51 24.26 -19.92 7.19
C GLY A 51 24.93 -19.55 8.51
N ALA A 52 25.33 -18.31 8.71
CA ALA A 52 25.95 -17.84 9.95
C ALA A 52 24.92 -17.49 11.04
N LEU A 53 23.62 -17.49 10.73
CA LEU A 53 22.58 -17.10 11.69
C LEU A 53 22.25 -18.25 12.66
N SER A 54 22.03 -17.88 13.92
CA SER A 54 21.56 -18.81 14.95
C SER A 54 20.08 -19.15 14.77
N SER A 55 19.62 -20.22 15.44
CA SER A 55 18.20 -20.59 15.46
C SER A 55 17.32 -19.47 15.98
N ARG A 56 17.80 -18.71 16.97
CA ARG A 56 17.08 -17.60 17.56
C ARG A 56 16.90 -16.46 16.55
N GLU A 57 17.97 -16.14 15.83
CA GLU A 57 17.94 -15.11 14.79
C GLU A 57 17.01 -15.51 13.66
N LEU A 58 17.01 -16.76 13.24
CA LEU A 58 16.12 -17.28 12.23
C LEU A 58 14.64 -17.18 12.66
N LYS A 59 14.35 -17.46 13.93
CA LYS A 59 13.00 -17.31 14.47
C LYS A 59 12.55 -15.86 14.46
N ASN A 60 13.44 -14.93 14.79
CA ASN A 60 13.15 -13.51 14.78
C ASN A 60 12.85 -13.02 13.35
N ILE A 61 13.63 -13.46 12.38
CA ILE A 61 13.42 -13.15 10.96
C ILE A 61 12.08 -13.73 10.50
N ALA A 62 11.75 -14.95 10.88
CA ALA A 62 10.49 -15.59 10.53
C ALA A 62 9.29 -14.79 11.08
N SER A 63 9.39 -14.29 12.30
CA SER A 63 8.35 -13.44 12.91
C SER A 63 8.18 -12.14 12.15
N GLU A 64 9.29 -11.50 11.75
CA GLU A 64 9.24 -10.28 10.95
C GLU A 64 8.63 -10.52 9.58
N LEU A 65 9.01 -11.61 8.91
CA LEU A 65 8.43 -11.99 7.62
C LEU A 65 6.92 -12.17 7.72
N ARG A 66 6.46 -12.81 8.77
CA ARG A 66 5.03 -13.01 9.00
C ARG A 66 4.31 -11.68 9.19
N GLY A 67 4.90 -10.78 9.98
CA GLY A 67 4.37 -9.42 10.18
C GLY A 67 4.27 -8.66 8.88
N ARG A 68 5.31 -8.71 8.03
CA ARG A 68 5.31 -8.06 6.73
C ARG A 68 4.27 -8.66 5.78
N TYR A 69 4.14 -9.97 5.80
CA TYR A 69 3.11 -10.66 5.02
C TYR A 69 1.70 -10.20 5.43
N ASP A 70 1.44 -10.13 6.73
CA ASP A 70 0.16 -9.67 7.25
C ASP A 70 -0.13 -8.22 6.83
N GLU A 71 0.89 -7.35 6.83
CA GLU A 71 0.76 -5.98 6.32
C GLU A 71 0.41 -5.95 4.83
N LEU A 72 1.07 -6.78 4.02
CA LEU A 72 0.79 -6.88 2.59
C LEU A 72 -0.66 -7.31 2.34
N MET A 73 -1.14 -8.29 3.09
CA MET A 73 -2.53 -8.74 3.00
C MET A 73 -3.50 -7.64 3.40
N GLY A 74 -3.16 -6.87 4.45
CA GLY A 74 -3.95 -5.73 4.88
C GLY A 74 -4.07 -4.67 3.79
N ILE A 75 -2.96 -4.33 3.12
CA ILE A 75 -2.95 -3.37 2.01
C ILE A 75 -3.79 -3.89 0.84
N ALA A 76 -3.62 -5.16 0.47
CA ALA A 76 -4.37 -5.76 -0.63
C ALA A 76 -5.88 -5.73 -0.35
N ASN A 77 -6.29 -5.92 0.89
CA ASN A 77 -7.69 -5.91 1.27
C ASN A 77 -8.29 -4.50 1.30
N THR A 78 -7.46 -3.47 1.46
CA THR A 78 -7.95 -2.08 1.52
C THR A 78 -7.99 -1.40 0.16
N THR A 79 -7.36 -1.97 -0.87
CA THR A 79 -7.30 -1.36 -2.21
C THR A 79 -8.42 -1.79 -3.13
N ASP A 80 -9.29 -2.66 -2.70
CA ASP A 80 -10.46 -3.12 -3.49
C ASP A 80 -11.66 -2.16 -3.41
#